data_224c84e05210e07a6392987c839ddbae
#
_entry.id   224c84e05210e07a6392987c839ddbae
#
_cell.length_a   1.000
_cell.length_b   1.000
_cell.length_c   1.000
_cell.angle_alpha   90.00
_cell.angle_beta   90.00
_cell.angle_gamma   90.00
#
_symmetry.space_group_name_H-M   'P 1'
#
loop_
_entity.id
_entity.type
_entity.pdbx_description
1 polymer ?
#
loop_
_entity_poly.entity_id
_entity_poly.type
_entity_poly.pdbx_seq_one_letter_code
_entity_poly.pdbx_strand_id
1 'polypeptide(L)'
;ILIGLVGSEMCIRDRFSIVLLIAVAPVSLSAQESFIQKIEKNKSVSGIKSLDTSRFPEKYVMYLTQPLDHRHPEKGSFRQRVIVGHVGYDRPTVIVTEGYGAGYALRPTYREELSELFDANMIFVEHRYFLESTPEPCDWQYLTAENSAEDLHAVTTAFKTLYPGKWISTGISKGGQTSLLYRVFFPDDVDVSVPYVAPLCYAREDGRHEPFLRRVGTEADRKKIEDFQLEVLKRKARLLPRFEKMCTEKNYTFRAPLEEIYDFCVLEYSFSIWQWGTDIRSIPETSASDDTLLDHLLAISGPSYFIVDSPNLSFFVQAARELGYYGYDIVPFKPYLSIKTSKDYLRRLMLPEDMRKMKFDKTLSNKIVRFLKKNDPKMIFIYGQNDPWTAAGVTWLKNKKNIHVFVEPGGSHLARIGTMSEDQKQKVMSLLRGWLEE
;
A
#
# COMPACT_ATOMS: atom_id res chain seq x y z
N ILE A 1 -2.76 62.79 46.89
CA ILE A 1 -3.12 64.23 47.12
C ILE A 1 -2.62 65.03 45.93
N LEU A 2 -3.45 65.46 45.13
CA LEU A 2 -4.24 66.72 45.01
C LEU A 2 -3.59 67.74 44.04
N ILE A 3 -4.36 68.11 43.07
CA ILE A 3 -4.88 69.47 42.75
C ILE A 3 -3.91 70.40 42.04
N GLY A 4 -4.33 70.90 40.90
CA GLY A 4 -4.98 72.18 40.59
C GLY A 4 -4.61 72.58 39.19
N LEU A 5 -5.48 72.78 38.37
CA LEU A 5 -6.40 73.90 38.06
C LEU A 5 -5.72 75.11 37.36
N VAL A 6 -6.29 75.45 36.18
CA VAL A 6 -6.68 76.81 35.70
C VAL A 6 -5.66 77.53 34.81
N GLY A 7 -6.04 77.78 33.53
CA GLY A 7 -6.68 78.94 33.06
C GLY A 7 -6.30 79.30 31.63
N SER A 8 -7.29 79.47 30.85
CA SER A 8 -7.59 80.51 29.82
C SER A 8 -6.45 80.99 28.88
N GLU A 9 -6.60 81.29 27.66
CA GLU A 9 -7.62 81.99 26.87
C GLU A 9 -7.32 81.81 25.37
N MET A 10 -8.34 81.74 24.65
CA MET A 10 -8.70 82.12 23.30
C MET A 10 -7.70 82.94 22.47
N CYS A 11 -7.36 82.42 21.25
CA CYS A 11 -7.17 83.28 20.10
C CYS A 11 -7.59 82.56 18.81
N ILE A 12 -8.59 83.10 18.19
CA ILE A 12 -9.18 82.77 16.87
C ILE A 12 -8.15 83.05 15.78
N ARG A 13 -7.88 82.04 14.92
CA ARG A 13 -7.38 82.31 13.58
C ARG A 13 -7.84 81.21 12.61
N ASP A 14 -8.63 81.65 11.64
CA ASP A 14 -9.04 80.90 10.44
C ASP A 14 -7.91 80.12 9.80
N ARG A 15 -8.11 78.82 9.61
CA ARG A 15 -7.34 78.05 8.60
C ARG A 15 -8.26 77.06 7.89
N PHE A 16 -8.30 77.19 6.61
CA PHE A 16 -8.93 76.37 5.61
C PHE A 16 -8.71 74.88 5.89
N SER A 17 -9.81 74.16 6.09
CA SER A 17 -9.79 72.69 6.13
C SER A 17 -9.79 72.16 4.69
N ILE A 18 -8.63 71.66 4.23
CA ILE A 18 -8.53 70.83 3.04
C ILE A 18 -9.04 69.46 3.45
N VAL A 19 -10.27 69.10 3.04
CA VAL A 19 -10.79 67.75 3.14
C VAL A 19 -10.09 66.91 2.07
N LEU A 20 -9.08 66.14 2.49
CA LEU A 20 -8.47 65.14 1.64
C LEU A 20 -9.43 63.95 1.52
N LEU A 21 -10.23 63.88 0.46
CA LEU A 21 -11.01 62.71 0.10
C LEU A 21 -10.03 61.59 -0.29
N ILE A 22 -9.66 60.72 0.67
CA ILE A 22 -9.00 59.47 0.39
C ILE A 22 -10.07 58.58 -0.27
N ALA A 23 -10.04 58.47 -1.59
CA ALA A 23 -10.77 57.45 -2.31
C ALA A 23 -10.20 56.08 -1.94
N VAL A 24 -10.83 55.41 -0.97
CA VAL A 24 -10.60 54.01 -0.68
C VAL A 24 -11.16 53.24 -1.88
N ALA A 25 -10.32 52.91 -2.83
CA ALA A 25 -10.69 51.96 -3.87
C ALA A 25 -11.13 50.65 -3.16
N PRO A 26 -12.28 50.07 -3.50
CA PRO A 26 -12.63 48.77 -2.98
C PRO A 26 -11.60 47.78 -3.49
N VAL A 27 -10.74 47.27 -2.60
CA VAL A 27 -9.96 46.08 -2.86
C VAL A 27 -10.98 44.96 -3.01
N SER A 28 -11.33 44.64 -4.26
CA SER A 28 -12.09 43.45 -4.54
C SER A 28 -11.24 42.26 -4.06
N LEU A 29 -11.48 41.77 -2.84
CA LEU A 29 -11.09 40.45 -2.47
C LEU A 29 -11.83 39.51 -3.41
N SER A 30 -11.19 39.11 -4.51
CA SER A 30 -11.68 37.98 -5.28
C SER A 30 -11.72 36.81 -4.31
N ALA A 31 -12.91 36.32 -3.99
CA ALA A 31 -13.05 35.12 -3.15
C ALA A 31 -12.19 34.02 -3.78
N GLN A 32 -11.20 33.56 -3.04
CA GLN A 32 -10.31 32.51 -3.53
C GLN A 32 -11.17 31.27 -3.82
N GLU A 33 -11.08 30.79 -5.06
CA GLU A 33 -11.85 29.65 -5.53
C GLU A 33 -11.58 28.43 -4.62
N SER A 34 -12.65 27.80 -4.10
CA SER A 34 -12.52 26.64 -3.21
C SER A 34 -11.89 25.45 -3.94
N PHE A 35 -11.36 24.47 -3.18
CA PHE A 35 -10.82 23.23 -3.75
C PHE A 35 -11.85 22.55 -4.67
N ILE A 36 -13.11 22.44 -4.22
CA ILE A 36 -14.20 21.80 -4.99
C ILE A 36 -14.39 22.53 -6.32
N GLN A 37 -14.52 23.84 -6.32
CA GLN A 37 -14.71 24.63 -7.55
C GLN A 37 -13.56 24.46 -8.55
N LYS A 38 -12.33 24.29 -8.05
CA LYS A 38 -11.16 24.09 -8.92
C LYS A 38 -11.15 22.68 -9.53
N ILE A 39 -11.42 21.64 -8.73
CA ILE A 39 -11.35 20.27 -9.21
C ILE A 39 -12.55 19.88 -10.10
N GLU A 40 -13.72 20.48 -9.90
CA GLU A 40 -14.91 20.28 -10.74
C GLU A 40 -14.72 20.75 -12.19
N LYS A 41 -13.73 21.58 -12.46
CA LYS A 41 -13.36 21.95 -13.84
C LYS A 41 -12.84 20.75 -14.64
N ASN A 42 -12.34 19.72 -13.95
CA ASN A 42 -11.93 18.50 -14.60
C ASN A 42 -13.13 17.57 -14.81
N LYS A 43 -13.56 17.43 -16.09
CA LYS A 43 -14.74 16.64 -16.48
C LYS A 43 -14.64 15.14 -16.17
N SER A 44 -13.43 14.60 -15.93
CA SER A 44 -13.26 13.21 -15.54
C SER A 44 -13.53 12.98 -14.05
N VAL A 45 -13.62 14.04 -13.24
CA VAL A 45 -13.90 13.98 -11.81
C VAL A 45 -15.41 14.06 -11.56
N SER A 46 -15.90 13.25 -10.63
CA SER A 46 -17.32 13.20 -10.26
C SER A 46 -17.51 12.78 -8.81
N GLY A 47 -18.72 12.97 -8.26
CA GLY A 47 -19.13 12.45 -6.96
C GLY A 47 -18.29 12.96 -5.79
N ILE A 48 -17.86 14.23 -5.85
CA ILE A 48 -17.05 14.86 -4.79
C ILE A 48 -17.89 14.99 -3.52
N LYS A 49 -17.34 14.51 -2.41
CA LYS A 49 -17.92 14.64 -1.08
C LYS A 49 -16.83 15.01 -0.07
N SER A 50 -17.15 15.97 0.80
CA SER A 50 -16.32 16.27 1.96
C SER A 50 -16.36 15.12 2.95
N LEU A 51 -15.24 14.85 3.60
CA LEU A 51 -15.07 13.85 4.64
C LEU A 51 -14.65 14.53 5.94
N ASP A 52 -15.12 14.00 7.06
CA ASP A 52 -14.60 14.38 8.36
C ASP A 52 -13.12 14.03 8.47
N THR A 53 -12.36 14.92 9.09
CA THR A 53 -10.92 14.72 9.28
C THR A 53 -10.41 15.44 10.51
N SER A 54 -9.50 14.78 11.25
CA SER A 54 -8.71 15.37 12.33
C SER A 54 -7.22 15.54 11.95
N ARG A 55 -6.88 15.25 10.69
CA ARG A 55 -5.47 15.17 10.23
C ARG A 55 -5.15 16.07 9.05
N PHE A 56 -6.16 16.66 8.41
CA PHE A 56 -6.02 17.59 7.31
C PHE A 56 -6.90 18.82 7.54
N PRO A 57 -6.58 19.99 6.99
CA PRO A 57 -7.51 21.11 6.92
C PRO A 57 -8.81 20.74 6.21
N GLU A 58 -8.69 19.99 5.10
CA GLU A 58 -9.82 19.53 4.30
C GLU A 58 -9.55 18.12 3.78
N LYS A 59 -10.60 17.29 3.71
CA LYS A 59 -10.52 15.94 3.16
C LYS A 59 -11.73 15.63 2.30
N TYR A 60 -11.49 14.92 1.19
CA TYR A 60 -12.54 14.65 0.20
C TYR A 60 -12.42 13.21 -0.31
N VAL A 61 -13.55 12.65 -0.73
CA VAL A 61 -13.62 11.48 -1.60
C VAL A 61 -14.23 11.91 -2.92
N MET A 62 -13.72 11.35 -4.02
CA MET A 62 -14.22 11.59 -5.36
C MET A 62 -13.92 10.39 -6.27
N TYR A 63 -14.42 10.45 -7.49
CA TYR A 63 -14.20 9.40 -8.48
C TYR A 63 -13.67 10.00 -9.77
N LEU A 64 -12.65 9.34 -10.34
CA LEU A 64 -12.20 9.60 -11.69
C LEU A 64 -12.78 8.54 -12.62
N THR A 65 -13.26 8.96 -13.78
CA THR A 65 -13.63 8.03 -14.85
C THR A 65 -12.37 7.56 -15.54
N GLN A 66 -12.12 6.25 -15.49
CA GLN A 66 -10.96 5.59 -16.09
C GLN A 66 -11.39 4.63 -17.19
N PRO A 67 -10.66 4.53 -18.31
CA PRO A 67 -10.90 3.48 -19.29
C PRO A 67 -10.65 2.08 -18.71
N LEU A 68 -11.42 1.10 -19.16
CA LEU A 68 -11.10 -0.32 -18.88
C LEU A 68 -9.73 -0.68 -19.45
N ASP A 69 -9.49 -0.26 -20.69
CA ASP A 69 -8.22 -0.40 -21.39
C ASP A 69 -7.78 0.99 -21.89
N HIS A 70 -6.67 1.51 -21.37
CA HIS A 70 -6.17 2.82 -21.77
C HIS A 70 -5.69 2.87 -23.22
N ARG A 71 -5.33 1.73 -23.80
CA ARG A 71 -4.98 1.64 -25.24
C ARG A 71 -6.22 1.63 -26.13
N HIS A 72 -7.35 1.21 -25.60
CA HIS A 72 -8.62 1.05 -26.28
C HIS A 72 -9.77 1.63 -25.45
N PRO A 73 -9.85 2.97 -25.29
CA PRO A 73 -10.85 3.62 -24.42
C PRO A 73 -12.29 3.32 -24.82
N GLU A 74 -12.53 2.96 -26.07
CA GLU A 74 -13.84 2.57 -26.61
C GLU A 74 -14.38 1.26 -26.02
N LYS A 75 -13.55 0.46 -25.29
CA LYS A 75 -13.98 -0.77 -24.62
C LYS A 75 -14.83 -0.54 -23.38
N GLY A 76 -14.94 0.70 -22.94
CA GLY A 76 -15.73 1.09 -21.77
C GLY A 76 -14.88 1.73 -20.69
N SER A 77 -15.54 2.11 -19.60
CA SER A 77 -14.92 2.82 -18.50
C SER A 77 -15.47 2.35 -17.16
N PHE A 78 -14.78 2.68 -16.07
CA PHE A 78 -15.23 2.49 -14.70
C PHE A 78 -14.93 3.73 -13.87
N ARG A 79 -15.47 3.79 -12.67
CA ARG A 79 -15.23 4.87 -11.71
C ARG A 79 -14.17 4.42 -10.72
N GLN A 80 -13.05 5.14 -10.65
CA GLN A 80 -11.99 4.88 -9.70
C GLN A 80 -12.08 5.84 -8.51
N ARG A 81 -12.15 5.30 -7.29
CA ARG A 81 -12.20 6.09 -6.06
C ARG A 81 -10.84 6.70 -5.74
N VAL A 82 -10.85 8.00 -5.45
CA VAL A 82 -9.70 8.77 -5.01
C VAL A 82 -10.06 9.53 -3.73
N ILE A 83 -9.19 9.48 -2.73
CA ILE A 83 -9.34 10.21 -1.49
C ILE A 83 -8.25 11.28 -1.45
N VAL A 84 -8.64 12.53 -1.21
CA VAL A 84 -7.74 13.69 -1.18
C VAL A 84 -7.72 14.29 0.22
N GLY A 85 -6.52 14.38 0.81
CA GLY A 85 -6.24 15.22 1.96
C GLY A 85 -5.57 16.50 1.50
N HIS A 86 -6.27 17.62 1.57
CA HIS A 86 -5.77 18.92 1.16
C HIS A 86 -5.13 19.66 2.32
N VAL A 87 -3.88 20.12 2.13
CA VAL A 87 -3.13 20.97 3.08
C VAL A 87 -2.97 22.37 2.50
N GLY A 88 -2.61 22.47 1.23
CA GLY A 88 -2.40 23.74 0.54
C GLY A 88 -1.87 23.54 -0.88
N TYR A 89 -2.10 24.53 -1.74
CA TYR A 89 -1.72 24.44 -3.16
C TYR A 89 -0.20 24.52 -3.39
N ASP A 90 0.53 25.12 -2.48
CA ASP A 90 1.98 25.31 -2.48
C ASP A 90 2.74 24.17 -1.78
N ARG A 91 1.99 23.22 -1.20
CA ARG A 91 2.57 22.10 -0.46
C ARG A 91 2.98 20.96 -1.40
N PRO A 92 4.00 20.15 -1.02
CA PRO A 92 4.28 18.90 -1.72
C PRO A 92 3.05 18.00 -1.78
N THR A 93 3.03 17.07 -2.72
CA THR A 93 1.92 16.12 -2.88
C THR A 93 2.44 14.68 -2.83
N VAL A 94 1.82 13.87 -2.00
CA VAL A 94 2.06 12.43 -1.90
C VAL A 94 0.93 11.70 -2.62
N ILE A 95 1.24 11.02 -3.72
CA ILE A 95 0.33 10.06 -4.35
C ILE A 95 0.56 8.68 -3.74
N VAL A 96 -0.46 8.17 -3.07
CA VAL A 96 -0.46 6.83 -2.48
C VAL A 96 -1.01 5.85 -3.50
N THR A 97 -0.11 5.03 -4.01
CA THR A 97 -0.42 4.01 -5.02
C THR A 97 -0.86 2.73 -4.32
N GLU A 98 -2.12 2.71 -3.85
CA GLU A 98 -2.64 1.54 -3.13
C GLU A 98 -2.63 0.28 -4.02
N GLY A 99 -2.34 -0.86 -3.43
CA GLY A 99 -2.39 -2.14 -4.13
C GLY A 99 -3.75 -2.83 -4.03
N TYR A 100 -4.62 -2.34 -3.16
CA TYR A 100 -5.87 -2.95 -2.73
C TYR A 100 -6.98 -1.90 -2.63
N GLY A 101 -7.99 -2.17 -1.80
CA GLY A 101 -9.08 -1.24 -1.53
C GLY A 101 -8.69 -0.12 -0.56
N ALA A 102 -9.17 1.09 -0.83
CA ALA A 102 -8.84 2.31 -0.07
C ALA A 102 -9.82 2.62 1.08
N GLY A 103 -10.68 1.68 1.47
CA GLY A 103 -11.71 1.93 2.48
C GLY A 103 -11.19 2.47 3.81
N TYR A 104 -10.02 2.04 4.25
CA TYR A 104 -9.41 2.51 5.50
C TYR A 104 -8.92 3.97 5.43
N ALA A 105 -8.61 4.47 4.24
CA ALA A 105 -8.20 5.86 4.05
C ALA A 105 -9.36 6.85 4.21
N LEU A 106 -10.62 6.40 4.20
CA LEU A 106 -11.78 7.24 4.49
C LEU A 106 -11.87 7.68 5.96
N ARG A 107 -11.22 6.95 6.87
CA ARG A 107 -11.29 7.25 8.32
C ARG A 107 -10.80 8.66 8.62
N PRO A 108 -11.47 9.41 9.52
CA PRO A 108 -11.08 10.78 9.89
C PRO A 108 -9.63 10.91 10.39
N THR A 109 -9.12 9.88 11.05
CA THR A 109 -7.79 9.84 11.66
C THR A 109 -6.67 9.39 10.73
N TYR A 110 -7.00 8.98 9.49
CA TYR A 110 -6.00 8.45 8.57
C TYR A 110 -5.24 9.58 7.84
N ARG A 111 -3.93 9.53 7.92
CA ARG A 111 -2.97 10.26 7.10
C ARG A 111 -1.81 9.33 6.78
N GLU A 112 -1.33 9.34 5.55
CA GLU A 112 -0.18 8.53 5.14
C GLU A 112 1.12 9.10 5.70
N GLU A 113 2.12 8.24 6.00
CA GLU A 113 3.35 8.58 6.70
C GLU A 113 4.13 9.75 6.06
N LEU A 114 4.36 9.72 4.75
CA LEU A 114 5.11 10.78 4.07
C LEU A 114 4.29 12.07 3.99
N SER A 115 2.98 11.98 3.82
CA SER A 115 2.09 13.14 3.92
C SER A 115 2.16 13.80 5.28
N GLU A 116 2.29 13.03 6.35
CA GLU A 116 2.49 13.53 7.71
C GLU A 116 3.88 14.16 7.87
N LEU A 117 4.96 13.45 7.47
CA LEU A 117 6.35 13.86 7.67
C LEU A 117 6.72 15.15 6.92
N PHE A 118 6.07 15.42 5.79
CA PHE A 118 6.34 16.60 4.95
C PHE A 118 5.21 17.63 4.96
N ASP A 119 4.20 17.44 5.81
CA ASP A 119 2.98 18.27 5.80
C ASP A 119 2.46 18.49 4.38
N ALA A 120 2.33 17.39 3.65
CA ALA A 120 2.01 17.35 2.24
C ALA A 120 0.53 17.03 1.99
N ASN A 121 0.02 17.44 0.82
CA ASN A 121 -1.24 16.93 0.31
C ASN A 121 -1.15 15.42 0.12
N MET A 122 -2.28 14.73 0.25
CA MET A 122 -2.39 13.30 0.02
C MET A 122 -3.40 13.03 -1.09
N ILE A 123 -3.00 12.27 -2.11
CA ILE A 123 -3.90 11.73 -3.14
C ILE A 123 -3.82 10.22 -3.03
N PHE A 124 -4.83 9.61 -2.43
CA PHE A 124 -4.88 8.18 -2.17
C PHE A 124 -5.75 7.51 -3.24
N VAL A 125 -5.15 6.66 -4.08
CA VAL A 125 -5.80 6.06 -5.23
C VAL A 125 -6.14 4.60 -4.93
N GLU A 126 -7.42 4.25 -4.89
CA GLU A 126 -7.86 2.86 -4.82
C GLU A 126 -7.46 2.12 -6.08
N HIS A 127 -6.90 0.91 -5.90
CA HIS A 127 -6.48 0.13 -7.07
C HIS A 127 -7.70 -0.36 -7.87
N ARG A 128 -7.60 -0.33 -9.21
CA ARG A 128 -8.64 -0.92 -10.07
C ARG A 128 -8.97 -2.34 -9.63
N TYR A 129 -10.24 -2.75 -9.75
CA TYR A 129 -10.80 -4.04 -9.35
C TYR A 129 -10.86 -4.28 -7.83
N PHE A 130 -10.80 -3.21 -7.02
CA PHE A 130 -11.04 -3.29 -5.58
C PHE A 130 -12.19 -2.39 -5.18
N LEU A 131 -13.04 -2.90 -4.29
CA LEU A 131 -14.19 -2.19 -3.72
C LEU A 131 -14.96 -1.38 -4.77
N GLU A 132 -15.08 -0.05 -4.57
CA GLU A 132 -15.83 0.83 -5.47
C GLU A 132 -15.13 1.11 -6.82
N SER A 133 -13.87 0.70 -6.95
CA SER A 133 -13.10 0.79 -8.20
C SER A 133 -13.14 -0.51 -9.02
N THR A 134 -14.13 -1.36 -8.76
CA THR A 134 -14.36 -2.59 -9.54
C THR A 134 -15.25 -2.27 -10.75
N PRO A 135 -14.78 -2.57 -11.99
CA PRO A 135 -15.62 -2.42 -13.18
C PRO A 135 -16.82 -3.38 -13.19
N GLU A 136 -17.92 -2.94 -13.77
CA GLU A 136 -19.07 -3.78 -14.03
C GLU A 136 -19.44 -3.72 -15.53
N PRO A 137 -19.41 -4.87 -16.26
CA PRO A 137 -19.03 -6.21 -15.80
C PRO A 137 -17.55 -6.34 -15.45
N CYS A 138 -17.24 -7.26 -14.51
CA CYS A 138 -15.87 -7.53 -14.08
C CYS A 138 -15.13 -8.41 -15.10
N ASP A 139 -14.46 -7.80 -16.05
CA ASP A 139 -13.63 -8.51 -17.05
C ASP A 139 -12.15 -8.45 -16.66
N TRP A 140 -11.63 -9.57 -16.19
CA TRP A 140 -10.27 -9.70 -15.69
C TRP A 140 -9.17 -9.40 -16.70
N GLN A 141 -9.45 -9.41 -18.01
CA GLN A 141 -8.43 -9.15 -19.04
C GLN A 141 -7.79 -7.77 -18.88
N TYR A 142 -8.53 -6.78 -18.40
CA TYR A 142 -8.08 -5.41 -18.22
C TYR A 142 -7.38 -5.15 -16.89
N LEU A 143 -7.36 -6.12 -15.96
CA LEU A 143 -6.59 -6.02 -14.72
C LEU A 143 -5.12 -6.32 -15.01
N THR A 144 -4.40 -5.32 -15.51
CA THR A 144 -2.97 -5.40 -15.83
C THR A 144 -2.20 -4.32 -15.07
N ALA A 145 -0.89 -4.55 -14.85
CA ALA A 145 0.01 -3.58 -14.24
C ALA A 145 0.14 -2.31 -15.09
N GLU A 146 0.11 -2.45 -16.42
CA GLU A 146 0.16 -1.32 -17.34
C GLU A 146 -1.08 -0.43 -17.19
N ASN A 147 -2.29 -0.99 -17.26
CA ASN A 147 -3.52 -0.24 -17.04
C ASN A 147 -3.57 0.40 -15.63
N SER A 148 -3.03 -0.29 -14.61
CA SER A 148 -2.94 0.28 -13.25
C SER A 148 -1.98 1.47 -13.17
N ALA A 149 -0.89 1.46 -13.94
CA ALA A 149 0.04 2.59 -14.04
C ALA A 149 -0.57 3.77 -14.82
N GLU A 150 -1.31 3.49 -15.90
CA GLU A 150 -2.05 4.49 -16.68
C GLU A 150 -3.14 5.17 -15.83
N ASP A 151 -3.84 4.44 -14.95
CA ASP A 151 -4.79 5.04 -14.00
C ASP A 151 -4.10 6.10 -13.11
N LEU A 152 -2.93 5.75 -12.55
CA LEU A 152 -2.17 6.66 -11.71
C LEU A 152 -1.67 7.88 -12.48
N HIS A 153 -1.26 7.69 -13.74
CA HIS A 153 -0.89 8.77 -14.64
C HIS A 153 -2.05 9.73 -14.88
N ALA A 154 -3.24 9.19 -15.15
CA ALA A 154 -4.44 9.99 -15.34
C ALA A 154 -4.81 10.78 -14.07
N VAL A 155 -4.73 10.16 -12.89
CA VAL A 155 -4.94 10.86 -11.62
C VAL A 155 -3.89 11.94 -11.41
N THR A 156 -2.61 11.65 -11.62
CA THR A 156 -1.52 12.63 -11.46
C THR A 156 -1.74 13.83 -12.41
N THR A 157 -2.07 13.57 -13.66
CA THR A 157 -2.37 14.61 -14.65
C THR A 157 -3.54 15.48 -14.23
N ALA A 158 -4.59 14.87 -13.67
CA ALA A 158 -5.77 15.60 -13.19
C ALA A 158 -5.44 16.57 -12.04
N PHE A 159 -4.50 16.22 -11.18
CA PHE A 159 -4.17 17.00 -9.98
C PHE A 159 -2.93 17.91 -10.12
N LYS A 160 -2.02 17.67 -11.08
CA LYS A 160 -0.82 18.50 -11.25
C LYS A 160 -1.11 19.97 -11.52
N THR A 161 -2.25 20.28 -12.14
CA THR A 161 -2.68 21.66 -12.35
C THR A 161 -3.09 22.38 -11.06
N LEU A 162 -3.52 21.62 -10.06
CA LEU A 162 -3.86 22.13 -8.71
C LEU A 162 -2.65 22.18 -7.79
N TYR A 163 -1.78 21.20 -7.91
CA TYR A 163 -0.60 21.00 -7.08
C TYR A 163 0.68 21.02 -7.92
N PRO A 164 1.17 22.20 -8.31
CA PRO A 164 2.33 22.35 -9.19
C PRO A 164 3.67 22.03 -8.50
N GLY A 165 3.68 21.82 -7.19
CA GLY A 165 4.87 21.52 -6.39
C GLY A 165 5.44 20.14 -6.62
N LYS A 166 6.32 19.70 -5.71
CA LYS A 166 6.98 18.40 -5.75
C LYS A 166 6.03 17.25 -5.46
N TRP A 167 6.23 16.12 -6.16
CA TRP A 167 5.42 14.92 -6.03
C TRP A 167 6.23 13.73 -5.55
N ILE A 168 5.65 12.99 -4.60
CA ILE A 168 6.21 11.75 -4.07
C ILE A 168 5.20 10.64 -4.35
N SER A 169 5.60 9.53 -4.97
CA SER A 169 4.81 8.31 -5.01
C SER A 169 5.21 7.36 -3.91
N THR A 170 4.25 6.74 -3.26
CA THR A 170 4.48 5.77 -2.19
C THR A 170 3.39 4.71 -2.14
N GLY A 171 3.67 3.61 -1.49
CA GLY A 171 2.74 2.52 -1.24
C GLY A 171 3.41 1.41 -0.46
N ILE A 172 2.60 0.51 0.07
CA ILE A 172 3.05 -0.55 0.97
C ILE A 172 2.77 -1.91 0.33
N SER A 173 3.75 -2.84 0.36
CA SER A 173 3.56 -4.21 -0.14
C SER A 173 3.19 -4.20 -1.63
N LYS A 174 2.03 -4.74 -2.03
CA LYS A 174 1.50 -4.59 -3.39
C LYS A 174 1.37 -3.11 -3.79
N GLY A 175 1.01 -2.21 -2.87
CA GLY A 175 1.03 -0.77 -3.11
C GLY A 175 2.43 -0.24 -3.38
N GLY A 176 3.44 -0.73 -2.66
CA GLY A 176 4.85 -0.43 -2.94
C GLY A 176 5.30 -0.97 -4.30
N GLN A 177 4.86 -2.17 -4.66
CA GLN A 177 5.07 -2.72 -6.01
C GLN A 177 4.37 -1.83 -7.06
N THR A 178 3.16 -1.35 -6.78
CA THR A 178 2.43 -0.41 -7.66
C THR A 178 3.19 0.92 -7.82
N SER A 179 3.79 1.47 -6.75
CA SER A 179 4.65 2.66 -6.82
C SER A 179 5.88 2.42 -7.71
N LEU A 180 6.52 1.26 -7.59
CA LEU A 180 7.64 0.86 -8.45
C LEU A 180 7.20 0.75 -9.92
N LEU A 181 6.06 0.09 -10.18
CA LEU A 181 5.49 -0.03 -11.52
C LEU A 181 5.19 1.34 -12.12
N TYR A 182 4.53 2.19 -11.37
CA TYR A 182 4.19 3.54 -11.79
C TYR A 182 5.45 4.32 -12.20
N ARG A 183 6.52 4.29 -11.40
CA ARG A 183 7.79 4.93 -11.75
C ARG A 183 8.43 4.36 -13.01
N VAL A 184 8.25 3.06 -13.29
CA VAL A 184 8.80 2.40 -14.48
C VAL A 184 8.05 2.77 -15.75
N PHE A 185 6.72 2.93 -15.67
CA PHE A 185 5.90 3.27 -16.83
C PHE A 185 5.87 4.78 -17.09
N PHE A 186 5.85 5.60 -16.04
CA PHE A 186 5.78 7.06 -16.08
C PHE A 186 6.89 7.70 -15.22
N PRO A 187 8.14 7.69 -15.72
CA PRO A 187 9.30 8.08 -14.91
C PRO A 187 9.31 9.56 -14.52
N ASP A 188 8.59 10.42 -15.22
CA ASP A 188 8.60 11.87 -15.01
C ASP A 188 7.35 12.40 -14.28
N ASP A 189 6.44 11.52 -13.90
CA ASP A 189 5.21 11.91 -13.21
C ASP A 189 5.42 12.37 -11.78
N VAL A 190 6.44 11.85 -11.12
CA VAL A 190 6.77 12.19 -9.73
C VAL A 190 8.25 12.47 -9.58
N ASP A 191 8.62 13.34 -8.65
CA ASP A 191 10.03 13.65 -8.37
C ASP A 191 10.73 12.50 -7.63
N VAL A 192 10.04 11.90 -6.64
CA VAL A 192 10.58 10.87 -5.76
C VAL A 192 9.61 9.69 -5.66
N SER A 193 10.15 8.47 -5.51
CA SER A 193 9.34 7.27 -5.20
C SER A 193 9.86 6.57 -3.95
N VAL A 194 8.95 6.23 -3.03
CA VAL A 194 9.27 5.54 -1.77
C VAL A 194 8.42 4.27 -1.63
N PRO A 195 8.78 3.18 -2.33
CA PRO A 195 8.09 1.90 -2.20
C PRO A 195 8.50 1.19 -0.90
N TYR A 196 7.54 0.94 -0.01
CA TYR A 196 7.73 0.17 1.23
C TYR A 196 7.45 -1.32 0.99
N VAL A 197 8.36 -2.16 1.46
CA VAL A 197 8.28 -3.64 1.45
C VAL A 197 7.77 -4.20 0.12
N ALA A 198 8.22 -3.58 -0.96
CA ALA A 198 7.76 -3.80 -2.33
C ALA A 198 8.43 -5.03 -2.94
N PRO A 199 7.70 -6.12 -3.24
CA PRO A 199 8.27 -7.28 -3.89
C PRO A 199 8.47 -7.06 -5.40
N LEU A 200 9.47 -7.74 -5.95
CA LEU A 200 9.69 -7.89 -7.39
C LEU A 200 9.92 -9.37 -7.67
N CYS A 201 8.84 -10.12 -7.88
CA CYS A 201 8.91 -11.54 -8.17
C CYS A 201 9.18 -11.79 -9.67
N TYR A 202 9.87 -12.91 -9.97
CA TYR A 202 10.24 -13.32 -11.32
C TYR A 202 9.47 -14.53 -11.82
N ALA A 203 8.61 -15.10 -10.97
CA ALA A 203 7.77 -16.23 -11.28
C ALA A 203 6.50 -16.19 -10.42
N ARG A 204 5.49 -16.97 -10.84
CA ARG A 204 4.26 -17.14 -10.03
C ARG A 204 4.57 -17.69 -8.65
N GLU A 205 5.52 -18.60 -8.57
CA GLU A 205 6.09 -19.13 -7.33
C GLU A 205 7.58 -18.81 -7.38
N ASP A 206 7.96 -17.68 -6.76
CA ASP A 206 9.35 -17.20 -6.78
C ASP A 206 10.17 -17.98 -5.76
N GLY A 207 11.09 -18.81 -6.23
CA GLY A 207 11.88 -19.73 -5.41
C GLY A 207 12.93 -19.08 -4.51
N ARG A 208 12.89 -17.75 -4.30
CA ARG A 208 13.79 -17.06 -3.34
C ARG A 208 13.25 -17.04 -1.91
N HIS A 209 11.95 -17.28 -1.71
CA HIS A 209 11.31 -17.20 -0.40
C HIS A 209 11.66 -18.42 0.48
N GLU A 210 11.65 -19.63 -0.05
CA GLU A 210 11.96 -20.83 0.72
C GLU A 210 13.42 -20.83 1.25
N PRO A 211 14.46 -20.50 0.45
CA PRO A 211 15.82 -20.33 0.98
C PRO A 211 15.93 -19.21 2.02
N PHE A 212 15.12 -18.15 1.91
CA PHE A 212 15.09 -17.09 2.90
C PHE A 212 14.54 -17.62 4.23
N LEU A 213 13.40 -18.30 4.22
CA LEU A 213 12.78 -18.89 5.42
C LEU A 213 13.69 -19.91 6.13
N ARG A 214 14.58 -20.57 5.40
CA ARG A 214 15.58 -21.47 5.99
C ARG A 214 16.73 -20.76 6.71
N ARG A 215 16.87 -19.43 6.62
CA ARG A 215 17.99 -18.67 7.22
C ARG A 215 17.57 -17.44 8.03
N VAL A 216 16.31 -17.01 7.97
CA VAL A 216 15.80 -15.86 8.73
C VAL A 216 15.81 -16.15 10.24
N GLY A 217 16.07 -15.13 11.05
CA GLY A 217 16.14 -15.24 12.51
C GLY A 217 17.26 -16.19 13.00
N THR A 218 17.10 -16.74 14.20
CA THR A 218 18.02 -17.72 14.76
C THR A 218 17.62 -19.16 14.37
N GLU A 219 18.53 -20.12 14.51
CA GLU A 219 18.23 -21.53 14.32
C GLU A 219 17.17 -22.03 15.32
N ALA A 220 17.24 -21.56 16.56
CA ALA A 220 16.25 -21.88 17.59
C ALA A 220 14.85 -21.39 17.23
N ASP A 221 14.73 -20.19 16.66
CA ASP A 221 13.44 -19.65 16.22
C ASP A 221 12.84 -20.51 15.10
N ARG A 222 13.64 -20.82 14.09
CA ARG A 222 13.20 -21.65 12.95
C ARG A 222 12.79 -23.04 13.41
N LYS A 223 13.56 -23.64 14.33
CA LYS A 223 13.23 -24.93 14.90
C LYS A 223 11.92 -24.91 15.68
N LYS A 224 11.68 -23.87 16.49
CA LYS A 224 10.43 -23.73 17.24
C LYS A 224 9.22 -23.62 16.30
N ILE A 225 9.35 -22.87 15.20
CA ILE A 225 8.34 -22.76 14.15
C ILE A 225 8.06 -24.11 13.50
N GLU A 226 9.11 -24.83 13.08
CA GLU A 226 8.99 -26.14 12.44
C GLU A 226 8.41 -27.20 13.38
N ASP A 227 8.85 -27.23 14.64
CA ASP A 227 8.33 -28.16 15.66
C ASP A 227 6.82 -27.93 15.88
N PHE A 228 6.37 -26.68 15.93
CA PHE A 228 4.95 -26.35 16.00
C PHE A 228 4.18 -26.84 14.76
N GLN A 229 4.67 -26.54 13.55
CA GLN A 229 4.04 -27.00 12.30
C GLN A 229 3.94 -28.53 12.25
N LEU A 230 5.01 -29.22 12.62
CA LEU A 230 5.02 -30.69 12.70
C LEU A 230 4.01 -31.22 13.72
N GLU A 231 3.89 -30.58 14.88
CA GLU A 231 2.99 -31.05 15.93
C GLU A 231 1.51 -30.90 15.51
N VAL A 232 1.12 -29.77 14.93
CA VAL A 232 -0.25 -29.57 14.45
C VAL A 232 -0.59 -30.52 13.28
N LEU A 233 0.39 -30.87 12.44
CA LEU A 233 0.21 -31.88 11.40
C LEU A 233 0.09 -33.29 11.97
N LYS A 234 0.90 -33.68 12.94
CA LYS A 234 0.79 -35.00 13.64
C LYS A 234 -0.57 -35.16 14.30
N ARG A 235 -1.11 -34.07 14.86
CA ARG A 235 -2.44 -34.07 15.51
C ARG A 235 -3.60 -33.80 14.54
N LYS A 236 -3.37 -33.72 13.23
CA LYS A 236 -4.40 -33.37 12.24
C LYS A 236 -5.71 -34.10 12.44
N ALA A 237 -5.69 -35.43 12.64
CA ALA A 237 -6.91 -36.23 12.81
C ALA A 237 -7.78 -35.77 14.01
N ARG A 238 -7.17 -35.20 15.06
CA ARG A 238 -7.89 -34.65 16.23
C ARG A 238 -8.30 -33.20 16.03
N LEU A 239 -7.50 -32.42 15.32
CA LEU A 239 -7.71 -30.98 15.12
C LEU A 239 -8.70 -30.67 13.99
N LEU A 240 -8.75 -31.51 12.95
CA LEU A 240 -9.53 -31.30 11.75
C LEU A 240 -11.06 -31.16 12.02
N PRO A 241 -11.71 -31.95 12.90
CA PRO A 241 -13.14 -31.77 13.19
C PRO A 241 -13.47 -30.40 13.78
N ARG A 242 -12.61 -29.84 14.63
CA ARG A 242 -12.78 -28.49 15.18
C ARG A 242 -12.51 -27.41 14.12
N PHE A 243 -11.51 -27.60 13.26
CA PHE A 243 -11.22 -26.75 12.12
C PHE A 243 -12.42 -26.70 11.15
N GLU A 244 -13.02 -27.84 10.83
CA GLU A 244 -14.22 -27.95 10.00
C GLU A 244 -15.42 -27.23 10.62
N LYS A 245 -15.67 -27.46 11.91
CA LYS A 245 -16.72 -26.75 12.64
C LYS A 245 -16.58 -25.23 12.53
N MET A 246 -15.39 -24.71 12.79
CA MET A 246 -15.10 -23.27 12.69
C MET A 246 -15.31 -22.74 11.26
N CYS A 247 -14.87 -23.47 10.23
CA CYS A 247 -15.09 -23.10 8.84
C CYS A 247 -16.58 -23.05 8.48
N THR A 248 -17.35 -24.02 8.98
CA THR A 248 -18.82 -24.11 8.78
C THR A 248 -19.53 -22.94 9.47
N GLU A 249 -19.18 -22.64 10.72
CA GLU A 249 -19.77 -21.53 11.48
C GLU A 249 -19.50 -20.17 10.83
N LYS A 250 -18.36 -20.02 10.14
CA LYS A 250 -17.98 -18.81 9.40
C LYS A 250 -18.46 -18.80 7.94
N ASN A 251 -19.19 -19.84 7.50
CA ASN A 251 -19.64 -20.02 6.13
C ASN A 251 -18.47 -19.95 5.10
N TYR A 252 -17.31 -20.46 5.45
CA TYR A 252 -16.18 -20.50 4.54
C TYR A 252 -16.34 -21.61 3.50
N THR A 253 -16.16 -21.27 2.23
CA THR A 253 -16.12 -22.19 1.11
C THR A 253 -14.77 -22.16 0.42
N PHE A 254 -14.31 -23.32 -0.05
CA PHE A 254 -12.98 -23.48 -0.62
C PHE A 254 -13.04 -24.19 -1.98
N ARG A 255 -11.99 -23.98 -2.80
CA ARG A 255 -11.83 -24.63 -4.11
C ARG A 255 -11.07 -25.96 -4.02
N ALA A 256 -10.76 -26.44 -2.81
CA ALA A 256 -10.07 -27.72 -2.54
C ALA A 256 -10.68 -28.39 -1.32
N PRO A 257 -10.43 -29.70 -1.11
CA PRO A 257 -10.83 -30.41 0.10
C PRO A 257 -10.32 -29.72 1.37
N LEU A 258 -11.11 -29.78 2.44
CA LEU A 258 -10.79 -29.11 3.71
C LEU A 258 -9.46 -29.54 4.31
N GLU A 259 -9.12 -30.81 4.18
CA GLU A 259 -7.82 -31.34 4.63
C GLU A 259 -6.63 -30.69 3.92
N GLU A 260 -6.78 -30.38 2.62
CA GLU A 260 -5.73 -29.66 1.87
C GLU A 260 -5.64 -28.21 2.33
N ILE A 261 -6.77 -27.57 2.61
CA ILE A 261 -6.79 -26.19 3.17
C ILE A 261 -6.10 -26.15 4.51
N TYR A 262 -6.33 -27.16 5.39
CA TYR A 262 -5.62 -27.28 6.65
C TYR A 262 -4.10 -27.37 6.41
N ASP A 263 -3.66 -28.23 5.50
CA ASP A 263 -2.25 -28.34 5.14
C ASP A 263 -1.66 -26.99 4.70
N PHE A 264 -2.38 -26.26 3.86
CA PHE A 264 -1.94 -24.93 3.41
C PHE A 264 -1.92 -23.90 4.53
N CYS A 265 -2.85 -23.94 5.50
CA CYS A 265 -2.75 -23.11 6.71
C CYS A 265 -1.46 -23.39 7.47
N VAL A 266 -1.08 -24.66 7.61
CA VAL A 266 0.16 -25.04 8.31
C VAL A 266 1.40 -24.63 7.50
N LEU A 267 1.39 -24.77 6.18
CA LEU A 267 2.51 -24.35 5.32
C LEU A 267 2.68 -22.83 5.30
N GLU A 268 1.59 -22.08 5.36
CA GLU A 268 1.59 -20.62 5.42
C GLU A 268 2.17 -20.07 6.74
N TYR A 269 2.09 -20.85 7.81
CA TYR A 269 2.43 -20.42 9.16
C TYR A 269 3.84 -19.79 9.26
N SER A 270 4.87 -20.45 8.70
CA SER A 270 6.25 -19.94 8.76
C SER A 270 6.42 -18.64 7.98
N PHE A 271 5.70 -18.43 6.88
CA PHE A 271 5.72 -17.19 6.14
C PHE A 271 5.03 -16.07 6.92
N SER A 272 3.81 -16.32 7.38
CA SER A 272 3.00 -15.33 8.08
C SER A 272 3.61 -14.86 9.40
N ILE A 273 4.20 -15.73 10.18
CA ILE A 273 4.80 -15.37 11.48
C ILE A 273 5.97 -14.39 11.31
N TRP A 274 6.81 -14.59 10.31
CA TRP A 274 7.91 -13.68 9.98
C TRP A 274 7.41 -12.41 9.29
N GLN A 275 6.45 -12.52 8.38
CA GLN A 275 5.89 -11.38 7.69
C GLN A 275 5.33 -10.34 8.68
N TRP A 276 4.59 -10.77 9.67
CA TRP A 276 3.94 -9.86 10.60
C TRP A 276 4.78 -9.52 11.84
N GLY A 277 5.96 -10.13 11.98
CA GLY A 277 6.84 -9.91 13.12
C GLY A 277 6.22 -10.41 14.43
N THR A 278 5.46 -11.49 14.35
CA THR A 278 4.87 -12.11 15.54
C THR A 278 5.98 -12.63 16.45
N ASP A 279 5.85 -12.37 17.74
CA ASP A 279 6.83 -12.80 18.73
C ASP A 279 6.94 -14.34 18.76
N ILE A 280 8.10 -14.88 18.40
CA ILE A 280 8.36 -16.32 18.37
C ILE A 280 8.17 -16.96 19.76
N ARG A 281 8.32 -16.19 20.85
CA ARG A 281 8.08 -16.68 22.21
C ARG A 281 6.60 -16.99 22.47
N SER A 282 5.69 -16.39 21.70
CA SER A 282 4.25 -16.65 21.80
C SER A 282 3.82 -18.00 21.23
N ILE A 283 4.69 -18.69 20.48
CA ILE A 283 4.40 -20.03 19.94
C ILE A 283 4.21 -21.01 21.11
N PRO A 284 3.05 -21.68 21.20
CA PRO A 284 2.80 -22.67 22.25
C PRO A 284 3.82 -23.84 22.22
N GLU A 285 4.10 -24.40 23.39
CA GLU A 285 4.89 -25.62 23.47
C GLU A 285 4.14 -26.78 22.79
N THR A 286 4.89 -27.72 22.22
CA THR A 286 4.30 -28.88 21.51
C THR A 286 3.44 -29.78 22.45
N SER A 287 3.63 -29.71 23.77
CA SER A 287 2.82 -30.38 24.77
C SER A 287 1.47 -29.70 25.08
N ALA A 288 1.23 -28.51 24.56
CA ALA A 288 0.00 -27.75 24.80
C ALA A 288 -1.26 -28.51 24.32
N SER A 289 -2.41 -28.10 24.82
CA SER A 289 -3.69 -28.72 24.43
C SER A 289 -3.98 -28.55 22.94
N ASP A 290 -4.79 -29.43 22.37
CA ASP A 290 -5.23 -29.37 20.98
C ASP A 290 -5.92 -28.02 20.68
N ASP A 291 -6.70 -27.51 21.62
CA ASP A 291 -7.35 -26.22 21.50
C ASP A 291 -6.35 -25.06 21.40
N THR A 292 -5.35 -25.05 22.29
CA THR A 292 -4.31 -24.00 22.29
C THR A 292 -3.50 -23.99 20.99
N LEU A 293 -3.14 -25.18 20.50
CA LEU A 293 -2.36 -25.30 19.25
C LEU A 293 -3.19 -24.84 18.03
N LEU A 294 -4.45 -25.27 17.94
CA LEU A 294 -5.31 -24.90 16.83
C LEU A 294 -5.64 -23.41 16.84
N ASP A 295 -5.99 -22.84 17.99
CA ASP A 295 -6.28 -21.40 18.12
C ASP A 295 -5.09 -20.55 17.72
N HIS A 296 -3.89 -20.94 18.10
CA HIS A 296 -2.66 -20.24 17.69
C HIS A 296 -2.42 -20.34 16.17
N LEU A 297 -2.55 -21.54 15.59
CA LEU A 297 -2.45 -21.71 14.13
C LEU A 297 -3.44 -20.81 13.40
N LEU A 298 -4.70 -20.80 13.83
CA LEU A 298 -5.77 -20.01 13.22
C LEU A 298 -5.54 -18.51 13.36
N ALA A 299 -4.92 -18.06 14.44
CA ALA A 299 -4.60 -16.64 14.64
C ALA A 299 -3.49 -16.16 13.71
N ILE A 300 -2.52 -17.03 13.35
CA ILE A 300 -1.37 -16.68 12.49
C ILE A 300 -1.66 -16.88 11.01
N SER A 301 -2.20 -18.06 10.64
CA SER A 301 -2.36 -18.49 9.26
C SER A 301 -3.70 -19.20 9.02
N GLY A 302 -4.79 -18.56 9.46
CA GLY A 302 -6.14 -19.12 9.36
C GLY A 302 -6.66 -19.26 7.92
N PRO A 303 -7.74 -20.06 7.70
CA PRO A 303 -8.23 -20.44 6.39
C PRO A 303 -8.94 -19.30 5.63
N SER A 304 -9.26 -18.16 6.25
CA SER A 304 -9.91 -17.02 5.60
C SER A 304 -9.14 -16.49 4.39
N TYR A 305 -7.86 -16.80 4.32
CA TYR A 305 -7.00 -16.47 3.20
C TYR A 305 -7.34 -17.26 1.91
N PHE A 306 -7.85 -18.49 2.07
CA PHE A 306 -8.09 -19.45 0.98
C PHE A 306 -9.57 -19.54 0.53
N ILE A 307 -10.46 -18.70 1.07
CA ILE A 307 -11.89 -18.75 0.75
C ILE A 307 -12.18 -18.35 -0.70
N VAL A 308 -13.28 -18.89 -1.25
CA VAL A 308 -13.72 -18.62 -2.63
C VAL A 308 -13.98 -17.14 -2.86
N ASP A 309 -14.69 -16.48 -1.93
CA ASP A 309 -15.08 -15.08 -2.03
C ASP A 309 -14.03 -14.16 -1.33
N SER A 310 -12.75 -14.44 -1.57
CA SER A 310 -11.67 -13.65 -1.00
C SER A 310 -11.72 -12.20 -1.49
N PRO A 311 -11.67 -11.20 -0.58
CA PRO A 311 -11.56 -9.79 -0.97
C PRO A 311 -10.25 -9.48 -1.72
N ASN A 312 -9.31 -10.44 -1.71
CA ASN A 312 -8.02 -10.35 -2.40
C ASN A 312 -8.00 -11.05 -3.76
N LEU A 313 -9.14 -11.50 -4.30
CA LEU A 313 -9.20 -12.20 -5.57
C LEU A 313 -8.49 -11.43 -6.69
N SER A 314 -8.73 -10.12 -6.79
CA SER A 314 -8.10 -9.24 -7.77
C SER A 314 -6.58 -9.25 -7.67
N PHE A 315 -6.03 -9.29 -6.45
CA PHE A 315 -4.60 -9.44 -6.24
C PHE A 315 -4.10 -10.80 -6.73
N PHE A 316 -4.79 -11.90 -6.40
CA PHE A 316 -4.39 -13.24 -6.84
C PHE A 316 -4.41 -13.39 -8.36
N VAL A 317 -5.39 -12.77 -9.03
CA VAL A 317 -5.43 -12.71 -10.50
C VAL A 317 -4.20 -12.01 -11.07
N GLN A 318 -3.86 -10.83 -10.55
CA GLN A 318 -2.65 -10.12 -10.98
C GLN A 318 -1.37 -10.87 -10.62
N ALA A 319 -1.28 -11.46 -9.42
CA ALA A 319 -0.14 -12.25 -8.99
C ALA A 319 0.09 -13.46 -9.91
N ALA A 320 -0.98 -14.18 -10.26
CA ALA A 320 -0.89 -15.32 -11.16
C ALA A 320 -0.52 -14.94 -12.59
N ARG A 321 -0.91 -13.73 -13.04
CA ARG A 321 -0.65 -13.22 -14.39
C ARG A 321 0.78 -12.68 -14.54
N GLU A 322 1.23 -11.78 -13.66
CA GLU A 322 2.42 -10.99 -13.91
C GLU A 322 3.19 -10.47 -12.69
N LEU A 323 2.52 -10.31 -11.51
CA LEU A 323 3.21 -9.76 -10.34
C LEU A 323 4.06 -10.82 -9.62
N GLY A 324 3.65 -12.08 -9.69
CA GLY A 324 4.30 -13.19 -9.00
C GLY A 324 3.93 -13.31 -7.53
N TYR A 325 4.36 -14.42 -6.94
CA TYR A 325 4.04 -14.79 -5.57
C TYR A 325 5.12 -15.71 -4.98
N TYR A 326 4.88 -16.36 -3.86
CA TYR A 326 5.78 -17.33 -3.24
C TYR A 326 5.24 -18.76 -3.35
N GLY A 327 6.12 -19.73 -3.08
CA GLY A 327 5.79 -21.14 -2.95
C GLY A 327 6.01 -21.65 -1.53
N TYR A 328 5.75 -22.92 -1.30
CA TYR A 328 5.96 -23.59 -0.02
C TYR A 328 6.92 -24.76 -0.12
N ASP A 329 7.85 -24.86 0.82
CA ASP A 329 8.66 -26.05 1.01
C ASP A 329 7.87 -27.11 1.78
N ILE A 330 7.50 -28.19 1.11
CA ILE A 330 6.75 -29.29 1.73
C ILE A 330 7.65 -30.41 2.24
N VAL A 331 8.96 -30.37 1.94
CA VAL A 331 9.88 -31.49 2.20
C VAL A 331 9.89 -31.91 3.68
N PRO A 332 9.98 -31.01 4.66
CA PRO A 332 9.98 -31.38 6.08
C PRO A 332 8.68 -32.05 6.55
N PHE A 333 7.57 -31.76 5.86
CA PHE A 333 6.20 -32.07 6.30
C PHE A 333 5.55 -33.23 5.54
N LYS A 334 6.19 -33.74 4.46
CA LYS A 334 5.63 -34.74 3.54
C LYS A 334 4.93 -35.93 4.20
N PRO A 335 5.45 -36.54 5.32
CA PRO A 335 4.80 -37.71 5.92
C PRO A 335 3.41 -37.40 6.51
N TYR A 336 3.10 -36.15 6.78
CA TYR A 336 1.89 -35.72 7.51
C TYR A 336 0.91 -34.94 6.64
N LEU A 337 1.32 -34.55 5.42
CA LEU A 337 0.48 -33.79 4.50
C LEU A 337 -0.49 -34.69 3.73
N SER A 338 -1.71 -34.23 3.51
CA SER A 338 -2.68 -34.82 2.58
C SER A 338 -2.31 -34.49 1.13
N ILE A 339 -1.72 -33.30 0.91
CA ILE A 339 -1.26 -32.88 -0.43
C ILE A 339 0.05 -33.58 -0.79
N LYS A 340 0.20 -33.87 -2.09
CA LYS A 340 1.45 -34.45 -2.65
C LYS A 340 2.40 -33.37 -3.17
N THR A 341 1.90 -32.17 -3.47
CA THR A 341 2.66 -31.06 -4.00
C THR A 341 1.97 -29.73 -3.65
N SER A 342 2.78 -28.71 -3.36
CA SER A 342 2.32 -27.33 -3.21
C SER A 342 2.37 -26.56 -4.52
N LYS A 343 2.95 -27.13 -5.58
CA LYS A 343 3.11 -26.42 -6.85
C LYS A 343 1.76 -25.97 -7.40
N ASP A 344 1.78 -24.73 -7.91
CA ASP A 344 0.65 -24.11 -8.59
C ASP A 344 -0.59 -23.90 -7.71
N TYR A 345 -0.36 -23.84 -6.38
CA TYR A 345 -1.44 -23.68 -5.41
C TYR A 345 -2.20 -22.36 -5.61
N LEU A 346 -1.50 -21.27 -5.99
CA LEU A 346 -2.14 -19.97 -6.23
C LEU A 346 -3.28 -20.09 -7.26
N ARG A 347 -3.04 -20.75 -8.40
CA ARG A 347 -4.08 -20.95 -9.42
C ARG A 347 -5.15 -21.94 -8.96
N ARG A 348 -4.73 -23.00 -8.27
CA ARG A 348 -5.62 -24.09 -7.86
C ARG A 348 -6.59 -23.68 -6.77
N LEU A 349 -6.11 -22.94 -5.76
CA LEU A 349 -6.88 -22.58 -4.58
C LEU A 349 -7.52 -21.19 -4.67
N MET A 350 -6.81 -20.22 -5.28
CA MET A 350 -7.19 -18.82 -5.21
C MET A 350 -7.97 -18.33 -6.43
N LEU A 351 -7.83 -18.99 -7.60
CA LEU A 351 -8.45 -18.51 -8.83
C LEU A 351 -9.71 -19.30 -9.19
N PRO A 352 -10.72 -18.65 -9.81
CA PRO A 352 -11.81 -19.31 -10.48
C PRO A 352 -11.33 -20.33 -11.51
N GLU A 353 -12.14 -21.33 -11.83
CA GLU A 353 -11.72 -22.47 -12.66
C GLU A 353 -11.30 -22.06 -14.08
N ASP A 354 -12.02 -21.15 -14.69
CA ASP A 354 -11.74 -20.61 -16.02
C ASP A 354 -10.41 -19.87 -16.09
N MET A 355 -9.90 -19.35 -14.97
CA MET A 355 -8.63 -18.64 -14.86
C MET A 355 -7.43 -19.54 -14.50
N ARG A 356 -7.65 -20.79 -14.12
CA ARG A 356 -6.57 -21.73 -13.70
C ARG A 356 -5.53 -22.02 -14.80
N LYS A 357 -5.89 -21.79 -16.08
CA LYS A 357 -4.97 -21.96 -17.21
C LYS A 357 -4.11 -20.73 -17.51
N MET A 358 -4.27 -19.64 -16.76
CA MET A 358 -3.52 -18.40 -16.95
C MET A 358 -2.01 -18.65 -16.90
N LYS A 359 -1.29 -18.16 -17.91
CA LYS A 359 0.16 -18.21 -17.98
C LYS A 359 0.76 -17.01 -17.26
N PHE A 360 1.90 -17.22 -16.61
CA PHE A 360 2.67 -16.13 -16.01
C PHE A 360 3.47 -15.40 -17.09
N ASP A 361 3.33 -14.08 -17.14
CA ASP A 361 4.08 -13.22 -18.06
C ASP A 361 5.27 -12.56 -17.33
N LYS A 362 6.49 -12.89 -17.78
CA LYS A 362 7.74 -12.32 -17.25
C LYS A 362 8.09 -10.95 -17.84
N THR A 363 7.33 -10.47 -18.83
CA THR A 363 7.64 -9.22 -19.53
C THR A 363 7.71 -8.06 -18.57
N LEU A 364 6.79 -8.02 -17.61
CA LEU A 364 6.74 -6.97 -16.58
C LEU A 364 7.99 -6.96 -15.71
N SER A 365 8.34 -8.08 -15.09
CA SER A 365 9.52 -8.16 -14.21
C SER A 365 10.82 -7.86 -14.98
N ASN A 366 10.93 -8.32 -16.23
CA ASN A 366 12.06 -8.00 -17.11
C ASN A 366 12.13 -6.49 -17.43
N LYS A 367 10.98 -5.83 -17.68
CA LYS A 367 10.90 -4.37 -17.92
C LYS A 367 11.40 -3.61 -16.68
N ILE A 368 10.94 -3.99 -15.49
CA ILE A 368 11.35 -3.36 -14.22
C ILE A 368 12.85 -3.50 -13.98
N VAL A 369 13.38 -4.73 -14.10
CA VAL A 369 14.82 -4.98 -13.91
C VAL A 369 15.66 -4.17 -14.89
N ARG A 370 15.25 -4.13 -16.16
CA ARG A 370 15.94 -3.34 -17.19
C ARG A 370 15.93 -1.85 -16.86
N PHE A 371 14.76 -1.32 -16.42
CA PHE A 371 14.63 0.07 -16.04
C PHE A 371 15.55 0.43 -14.87
N LEU A 372 15.51 -0.33 -13.78
CA LEU A 372 16.33 -0.11 -12.59
C LEU A 372 17.83 -0.22 -12.88
N LYS A 373 18.25 -1.11 -13.78
CA LYS A 373 19.63 -1.22 -14.20
C LYS A 373 20.12 -0.04 -15.05
N LYS A 374 19.27 0.45 -15.96
CA LYS A 374 19.63 1.49 -16.93
C LYS A 374 19.45 2.92 -16.41
N ASN A 375 18.47 3.16 -15.55
CA ASN A 375 18.08 4.48 -15.06
C ASN A 375 18.47 4.63 -13.58
N ASP A 376 18.49 5.88 -13.10
CA ASP A 376 18.85 6.22 -11.73
C ASP A 376 17.90 7.30 -11.17
N PRO A 377 16.57 7.08 -11.17
CA PRO A 377 15.62 8.02 -10.61
C PRO A 377 15.73 8.11 -9.09
N LYS A 378 15.29 9.22 -8.50
CA LYS A 378 15.24 9.41 -7.05
C LYS A 378 14.26 8.41 -6.43
N MET A 379 14.77 7.34 -5.81
CA MET A 379 13.96 6.27 -5.20
C MET A 379 14.57 5.78 -3.89
N ILE A 380 13.73 5.51 -2.91
CA ILE A 380 14.12 4.88 -1.65
C ILE A 380 13.26 3.64 -1.42
N PHE A 381 13.88 2.47 -1.46
CA PHE A 381 13.25 1.21 -1.07
C PHE A 381 13.47 0.96 0.42
N ILE A 382 12.43 0.59 1.14
CA ILE A 382 12.46 0.26 2.56
C ILE A 382 11.94 -1.15 2.75
N TYR A 383 12.74 -2.00 3.43
CA TYR A 383 12.42 -3.40 3.69
C TYR A 383 12.67 -3.76 5.15
N GLY A 384 12.01 -4.81 5.63
CA GLY A 384 12.32 -5.44 6.92
C GLY A 384 13.28 -6.61 6.73
N GLN A 385 14.29 -6.76 7.61
CA GLN A 385 15.27 -7.84 7.52
C GLN A 385 14.64 -9.23 7.64
N ASN A 386 13.63 -9.35 8.49
CA ASN A 386 12.95 -10.61 8.77
C ASN A 386 11.71 -10.86 7.90
N ASP A 387 11.32 -9.87 7.09
CA ASP A 387 10.18 -10.00 6.19
C ASP A 387 10.49 -10.96 5.04
N PRO A 388 9.74 -12.07 4.86
CA PRO A 388 9.96 -12.99 3.74
C PRO A 388 9.85 -12.33 2.37
N TRP A 389 9.05 -11.26 2.22
CA TRP A 389 8.95 -10.50 0.98
C TRP A 389 10.25 -9.78 0.60
N THR A 390 11.15 -9.54 1.57
CA THR A 390 12.48 -8.98 1.32
C THR A 390 13.34 -9.90 0.44
N ALA A 391 13.08 -11.21 0.45
CA ALA A 391 13.70 -12.16 -0.48
C ALA A 391 13.44 -11.81 -1.96
N ALA A 392 12.28 -11.25 -2.24
CA ALA A 392 11.90 -10.76 -3.56
C ALA A 392 12.10 -9.25 -3.71
N GLY A 393 12.73 -8.56 -2.76
CA GLY A 393 13.02 -7.13 -2.80
C GLY A 393 14.10 -6.74 -3.81
N VAL A 394 14.25 -5.44 -4.03
CA VAL A 394 15.26 -4.84 -4.93
C VAL A 394 16.63 -4.72 -4.24
N THR A 395 16.94 -5.60 -3.29
CA THR A 395 18.17 -5.57 -2.47
C THR A 395 19.45 -5.89 -3.24
N TRP A 396 19.32 -6.42 -4.45
CA TRP A 396 20.41 -6.75 -5.36
C TRP A 396 20.98 -5.53 -6.11
N LEU A 397 20.26 -4.41 -6.15
CA LEU A 397 20.67 -3.22 -6.88
C LEU A 397 21.79 -2.49 -6.13
N LYS A 398 22.90 -2.23 -6.82
CA LYS A 398 24.10 -1.58 -6.25
C LYS A 398 24.60 -0.49 -7.18
N ASN A 399 25.44 0.39 -6.65
CA ASN A 399 26.17 1.42 -7.40
C ASN A 399 25.23 2.42 -8.10
N LYS A 400 24.13 2.80 -7.43
CA LYS A 400 23.23 3.86 -7.85
C LYS A 400 23.45 5.10 -7.00
N LYS A 401 23.37 6.28 -7.63
CA LYS A 401 23.51 7.56 -6.94
C LYS A 401 22.19 7.97 -6.27
N ASN A 402 21.07 7.74 -6.96
CA ASN A 402 19.76 8.24 -6.56
C ASN A 402 18.79 7.13 -6.16
N ILE A 403 19.17 5.85 -6.30
CA ILE A 403 18.35 4.72 -5.81
C ILE A 403 19.01 4.16 -4.55
N HIS A 404 18.32 4.29 -3.43
CA HIS A 404 18.77 3.80 -2.13
C HIS A 404 17.90 2.65 -1.64
N VAL A 405 18.52 1.69 -0.95
CA VAL A 405 17.84 0.55 -0.34
C VAL A 405 18.18 0.51 1.14
N PHE A 406 17.17 0.64 1.99
CA PHE A 406 17.28 0.53 3.44
C PHE A 406 16.62 -0.76 3.89
N VAL A 407 17.31 -1.52 4.72
CA VAL A 407 16.78 -2.73 5.36
C VAL A 407 16.81 -2.50 6.86
N GLU A 408 15.64 -2.48 7.49
CA GLU A 408 15.48 -2.33 8.93
C GLU A 408 15.96 -3.61 9.64
N PRO A 409 16.99 -3.55 10.50
CA PRO A 409 17.45 -4.73 11.25
C PRO A 409 16.33 -5.29 12.14
N GLY A 410 16.08 -6.61 12.04
CA GLY A 410 15.00 -7.27 12.78
C GLY A 410 13.58 -6.87 12.32
N GLY A 411 13.43 -5.93 11.38
CA GLY A 411 12.15 -5.45 10.87
C GLY A 411 11.37 -6.52 10.13
N SER A 412 10.04 -6.41 10.19
CA SER A 412 9.07 -7.27 9.50
C SER A 412 8.46 -6.53 8.28
N HIS A 413 7.35 -7.01 7.76
CA HIS A 413 6.55 -6.32 6.72
C HIS A 413 5.98 -4.96 7.18
N LEU A 414 6.11 -4.68 8.47
CA LEU A 414 5.72 -3.41 9.09
C LEU A 414 6.81 -2.34 9.03
N ALA A 415 7.97 -2.62 8.40
CA ALA A 415 9.08 -1.67 8.26
C ALA A 415 8.64 -0.38 7.55
N ARG A 416 8.87 0.75 8.20
CA ARG A 416 8.54 2.12 7.76
C ARG A 416 9.65 3.07 8.18
N ILE A 417 9.62 4.32 7.73
CA ILE A 417 10.54 5.36 8.24
C ILE A 417 10.36 5.52 9.75
N GLY A 418 9.12 5.47 10.23
CA GLY A 418 8.80 5.63 11.65
C GLY A 418 9.27 4.48 12.55
N THR A 419 9.50 3.28 12.01
CA THR A 419 9.96 2.10 12.78
C THR A 419 11.48 1.94 12.79
N MET A 420 12.19 2.62 11.89
CA MET A 420 13.65 2.55 11.76
C MET A 420 14.37 3.12 12.98
N SER A 421 15.63 2.69 13.16
CA SER A 421 16.55 3.36 14.07
C SER A 421 16.70 4.84 13.69
N GLU A 422 16.99 5.69 14.68
CA GLU A 422 17.11 7.13 14.44
C GLU A 422 18.17 7.46 13.38
N ASP A 423 19.31 6.73 13.36
CA ASP A 423 20.35 6.89 12.34
C ASP A 423 19.83 6.59 10.91
N GLN A 424 19.10 5.49 10.73
CA GLN A 424 18.51 5.17 9.41
C GLN A 424 17.45 6.19 9.02
N LYS A 425 16.59 6.56 9.95
CA LYS A 425 15.54 7.56 9.75
C LYS A 425 16.12 8.90 9.32
N GLN A 426 17.15 9.40 10.01
CA GLN A 426 17.81 10.66 9.66
C GLN A 426 18.43 10.62 8.25
N LYS A 427 19.05 9.50 7.85
CA LYS A 427 19.60 9.32 6.50
C LYS A 427 18.48 9.38 5.44
N VAL A 428 17.39 8.67 5.65
CA VAL A 428 16.23 8.69 4.73
C VAL A 428 15.65 10.09 4.64
N MET A 429 15.42 10.75 5.78
CA MET A 429 14.84 12.09 5.82
C MET A 429 15.73 13.14 5.19
N SER A 430 17.05 13.04 5.37
CA SER A 430 18.02 13.95 4.73
C SER A 430 17.98 13.83 3.21
N LEU A 431 17.94 12.59 2.67
CA LEU A 431 17.81 12.37 1.23
C LEU A 431 16.50 12.94 0.68
N LEU A 432 15.37 12.65 1.35
CA LEU A 432 14.06 13.12 0.90
C LEU A 432 13.97 14.64 0.92
N ARG A 433 14.41 15.31 1.99
CA ARG A 433 14.42 16.77 2.08
C ARG A 433 15.28 17.39 0.99
N GLY A 434 16.52 16.92 0.82
CA GLY A 434 17.39 17.43 -0.24
C GLY A 434 16.78 17.30 -1.63
N TRP A 435 16.11 16.20 -1.93
CA TRP A 435 15.47 15.99 -3.24
C TRP A 435 14.20 16.83 -3.46
N LEU A 436 13.49 17.19 -2.40
CA LEU A 436 12.31 18.05 -2.49
C LEU A 436 12.66 19.54 -2.59
N GLU A 437 13.87 19.92 -2.13
CA GLU A 437 14.38 21.30 -2.24
C GLU A 437 15.05 21.61 -3.59
N GLU A 438 15.54 20.60 -4.32
CA GLU A 438 16.07 20.73 -5.69
C GLU A 438 14.94 21.04 -6.74
#